data_ace7f8279f36f8f5450ca7f035194912
#
_entry.id   ace7f8279f36f8f5450ca7f035194912
#
_cell.length_a   1.000
_cell.length_b   1.000
_cell.length_c   1.000
_cell.angle_alpha   90.00
_cell.angle_beta   90.00
_cell.angle_gamma   90.00
#
_symmetry.space_group_name_H-M   'P 1'
#
loop_
_entity.id
_entity.type
_entity.pdbx_description
1 polymer ?
#
loop_
_entity_poly.entity_id
_entity_poly.type
_entity_poly.pdbx_seq_one_letter_code
_entity_poly.pdbx_strand_id
1 'polypeptide(L)'
;MEEHRNGSCIILKGVIFFLLFGSIFSCSSSSNIKTDILVIGGGTAGTAAAISSGRMGVSTILLSEFQWLGGMLTSAGVSAVDGNTKLPSGFWGEFRDSLIQRYGSSEELKTGWVSNHLFEPSVGDSIFKNMVSKVPNVQIWYNSNWQTITKVKEGWLVEVMVDKTQKKIVAKELIDATELGDVSKEIGLDYFVGMDSKARYNEAIAPLEPNDIIQDLTYVLTLKEYEKEVIINKPEGYDPSLFYCATANDKCNPSTPMNRTLWPKKDMITYGRLPGQKYMINWPINGNDYYLNAIEMSREEREIAYEKAKLKSLQFLYYLQTELGFDHLGIAYDEYPTKDGFPLMPYHRESRRVIGEETLTINDVAYPYDQKKKLYRTGIAVGDYPVDHHHDAHPEADKLPELHFYPVPSYSVPLGTLLPKNVDHFIVTSRSNIRC
;
A
#
# COMPACT_ATOMS: atom_id res chain seq x y z
N MET A 1 10.38 -13.67 105.14
CA MET A 1 11.71 -13.15 104.81
C MET A 1 11.52 -12.55 103.44
N GLU A 2 11.28 -11.26 103.35
CA GLU A 2 12.26 -10.27 103.04
C GLU A 2 12.69 -10.40 101.55
N GLU A 3 12.71 -9.43 100.66
CA GLU A 3 12.69 -7.96 100.81
C GLU A 3 12.38 -7.37 99.41
N HIS A 4 11.67 -6.29 99.43
CA HIS A 4 11.77 -5.04 98.72
C HIS A 4 12.79 -4.87 97.56
N ARG A 5 12.39 -4.35 96.39
CA ARG A 5 12.59 -2.93 96.09
C ARG A 5 12.09 -2.51 94.74
N ASN A 6 11.30 -1.51 94.80
CA ASN A 6 11.14 -0.31 93.89
C ASN A 6 12.05 -0.19 92.69
N GLY A 7 11.51 0.23 91.59
CA GLY A 7 12.24 0.84 90.39
C GLY A 7 11.33 1.38 89.34
N SER A 8 10.93 2.62 89.53
CA SER A 8 10.65 3.69 88.62
C SER A 8 10.14 3.39 87.18
N CYS A 9 8.97 3.87 86.92
CA CYS A 9 8.33 4.13 85.69
C CYS A 9 9.09 5.21 84.85
N ILE A 10 9.64 4.87 83.70
CA ILE A 10 10.10 5.87 82.71
C ILE A 10 9.13 5.77 81.57
N ILE A 11 8.31 6.81 81.43
CA ILE A 11 7.41 7.05 80.28
C ILE A 11 8.28 7.55 79.14
N LEU A 12 8.56 6.73 78.12
CA LEU A 12 9.19 7.10 76.88
C LEU A 12 8.11 7.56 75.91
N LYS A 13 7.97 8.86 75.71
CA LYS A 13 7.12 9.45 74.68
C LYS A 13 7.75 9.16 73.29
N GLY A 14 7.26 8.13 72.60
CA GLY A 14 7.58 7.90 71.22
C GLY A 14 6.87 8.89 70.32
N VAL A 15 7.60 9.79 69.74
CA VAL A 15 7.14 10.68 68.69
C VAL A 15 7.05 9.86 67.40
N ILE A 16 5.82 9.51 67.01
CA ILE A 16 5.57 8.87 65.72
C ILE A 16 5.67 9.96 64.62
N PHE A 17 6.79 9.96 63.89
CA PHE A 17 7.00 10.80 62.73
C PHE A 17 6.27 10.10 61.54
N PHE A 18 5.06 10.55 61.21
CA PHE A 18 4.37 10.16 59.98
C PHE A 18 5.05 10.83 58.80
N LEU A 19 5.97 10.13 58.13
CA LEU A 19 6.47 10.50 56.81
C LEU A 19 5.35 10.28 55.77
N LEU A 20 4.62 11.33 55.48
CA LEU A 20 3.77 11.43 54.30
C LEU A 20 4.68 11.36 53.07
N PHE A 21 4.87 10.17 52.52
CA PHE A 21 5.35 10.01 51.15
C PHE A 21 4.24 10.50 50.21
N GLY A 22 4.21 11.79 49.96
CA GLY A 22 3.46 12.36 48.88
C GLY A 22 4.03 11.82 47.57
N SER A 23 3.38 10.80 46.99
CA SER A 23 3.61 10.38 45.63
C SER A 23 3.23 11.54 44.74
N ILE A 24 4.22 12.34 44.37
CA ILE A 24 4.08 13.33 43.30
C ILE A 24 3.89 12.51 42.04
N PHE A 25 2.65 12.19 41.68
CA PHE A 25 2.32 11.86 40.31
C PHE A 25 2.63 13.09 39.49
N SER A 26 3.86 13.13 38.99
CA SER A 26 4.23 14.06 37.92
C SER A 26 3.40 13.66 36.71
N CYS A 27 2.24 14.26 36.56
CA CYS A 27 1.48 14.24 35.34
C CYS A 27 2.33 15.03 34.35
N SER A 28 3.26 14.35 33.68
CA SER A 28 3.94 14.89 32.50
C SER A 28 2.85 15.15 31.48
N SER A 29 2.34 16.36 31.44
CA SER A 29 1.52 16.81 30.32
C SER A 29 2.43 16.80 29.08
N SER A 30 2.43 15.69 28.35
CA SER A 30 3.07 15.67 27.03
C SER A 30 2.38 16.75 26.20
N SER A 31 3.08 17.84 25.93
CA SER A 31 2.57 18.89 25.06
C SER A 31 2.22 18.29 23.71
N ASN A 32 1.01 18.58 23.22
CA ASN A 32 0.61 18.15 21.88
C ASN A 32 1.61 18.68 20.85
N ILE A 33 2.09 17.80 19.99
CA ILE A 33 2.93 18.18 18.87
C ILE A 33 2.04 18.85 17.83
N LYS A 34 2.45 19.99 17.31
CA LYS A 34 1.67 20.75 16.32
C LYS A 34 2.33 20.68 14.96
N THR A 35 1.51 20.51 13.92
CA THR A 35 1.93 20.59 12.53
C THR A 35 0.84 21.27 11.69
N ASP A 36 1.17 21.80 10.55
CA ASP A 36 0.16 22.30 9.63
C ASP A 36 -0.51 21.13 8.90
N ILE A 37 0.29 20.18 8.42
CA ILE A 37 -0.22 19.00 7.68
C ILE A 37 0.25 17.72 8.37
N LEU A 38 -0.67 16.80 8.57
CA LEU A 38 -0.40 15.41 8.93
C LEU A 38 -0.78 14.50 7.78
N VAL A 39 0.19 13.75 7.27
CA VAL A 39 -0.03 12.71 6.24
C VAL A 39 0.04 11.35 6.91
N ILE A 40 -0.99 10.54 6.76
CA ILE A 40 -1.01 9.16 7.27
C ILE A 40 -0.90 8.18 6.11
N GLY A 41 0.24 7.49 6.04
CA GLY A 41 0.59 6.50 5.00
C GLY A 41 1.83 6.90 4.22
N GLY A 42 2.90 6.11 4.37
CA GLY A 42 4.21 6.29 3.70
C GLY A 42 4.27 5.75 2.26
N GLY A 43 3.12 5.55 1.61
CA GLY A 43 3.03 5.15 0.21
C GLY A 43 3.54 6.22 -0.76
N THR A 44 3.50 5.92 -2.06
CA THR A 44 3.94 6.88 -3.11
C THR A 44 3.19 8.20 -3.02
N ALA A 45 1.86 8.14 -2.87
CA ALA A 45 1.01 9.33 -2.78
C ALA A 45 1.28 10.15 -1.52
N GLY A 46 1.39 9.50 -0.35
CA GLY A 46 1.69 10.18 0.91
C GLY A 46 3.09 10.79 0.93
N THR A 47 4.08 10.10 0.38
CA THR A 47 5.43 10.63 0.23
C THR A 47 5.45 11.86 -0.68
N ALA A 48 4.74 11.82 -1.81
CA ALA A 48 4.61 12.94 -2.73
C ALA A 48 3.88 14.13 -2.07
N ALA A 49 2.80 13.88 -1.33
CA ALA A 49 2.06 14.89 -0.60
C ALA A 49 2.94 15.58 0.45
N ALA A 50 3.68 14.81 1.24
CA ALA A 50 4.57 15.36 2.26
C ALA A 50 5.70 16.21 1.65
N ILE A 51 6.35 15.73 0.59
CA ILE A 51 7.39 16.47 -0.13
C ILE A 51 6.84 17.79 -0.70
N SER A 52 5.67 17.71 -1.35
CA SER A 52 5.05 18.89 -1.97
C SER A 52 4.67 19.94 -0.94
N SER A 53 4.06 19.54 0.17
CA SER A 53 3.71 20.43 1.28
C SER A 53 4.95 21.09 1.89
N GLY A 54 5.97 20.32 2.18
CA GLY A 54 7.20 20.85 2.76
C GLY A 54 7.94 21.82 1.83
N ARG A 55 7.95 21.58 0.52
CA ARG A 55 8.51 22.49 -0.49
C ARG A 55 7.76 23.84 -0.56
N MET A 56 6.48 23.83 -0.20
CA MET A 56 5.68 25.06 -0.08
C MET A 56 5.93 25.79 1.24
N GLY A 57 6.84 25.31 2.08
CA GLY A 57 7.19 25.93 3.36
C GLY A 57 6.27 25.54 4.52
N VAL A 58 5.40 24.56 4.33
CA VAL A 58 4.40 24.13 5.30
C VAL A 58 4.97 23.03 6.20
N SER A 59 4.80 23.14 7.52
CA SER A 59 5.26 22.10 8.45
C SER A 59 4.45 20.83 8.26
N THR A 60 5.13 19.72 8.02
CA THR A 60 4.48 18.46 7.65
C THR A 60 5.07 17.29 8.43
N ILE A 61 4.20 16.45 9.00
CA ILE A 61 4.56 15.15 9.57
C ILE A 61 3.98 14.06 8.66
N LEU A 62 4.83 13.12 8.25
CA LEU A 62 4.44 11.91 7.54
C LEU A 62 4.56 10.70 8.47
N LEU A 63 3.45 10.02 8.72
CA LEU A 63 3.43 8.74 9.42
C LEU A 63 3.60 7.60 8.42
N SER A 64 4.60 6.77 8.64
CA SER A 64 4.81 5.54 7.88
C SER A 64 4.74 4.33 8.80
N GLU A 65 3.90 3.36 8.47
CA GLU A 65 3.79 2.09 9.18
C GLU A 65 5.11 1.31 9.14
N PHE A 66 5.82 1.40 8.04
CA PHE A 66 7.08 0.72 7.78
C PHE A 66 8.27 1.68 7.79
N GLN A 67 9.48 1.10 7.81
CA GLN A 67 10.73 1.87 7.62
C GLN A 67 10.99 2.23 6.16
N TRP A 68 10.14 1.83 5.25
CA TRP A 68 10.22 2.10 3.82
C TRP A 68 9.17 3.11 3.38
N LEU A 69 9.51 3.90 2.36
CA LEU A 69 8.64 4.83 1.67
C LEU A 69 8.36 4.35 0.25
N GLY A 70 7.21 4.76 -0.32
CA GLY A 70 6.88 4.47 -1.71
C GLY A 70 5.82 3.39 -1.92
N GLY A 71 5.38 2.70 -0.85
CA GLY A 71 4.22 1.79 -0.85
C GLY A 71 4.29 0.72 -1.94
N MET A 72 3.36 0.76 -2.91
CA MET A 72 3.30 -0.21 -4.00
C MET A 72 4.64 -0.40 -4.71
N LEU A 73 5.34 0.69 -5.02
CA LEU A 73 6.59 0.66 -5.79
C LEU A 73 7.78 0.07 -5.02
N THR A 74 7.67 -0.04 -3.70
CA THR A 74 8.76 -0.44 -2.81
C THR A 74 8.31 -1.49 -1.80
N SER A 75 7.51 -1.09 -0.81
CA SER A 75 7.07 -1.93 0.32
C SER A 75 6.22 -3.13 -0.10
N ALA A 76 5.50 -3.05 -1.22
CA ALA A 76 4.74 -4.17 -1.78
C ALA A 76 5.45 -4.87 -2.95
N GLY A 77 6.63 -4.41 -3.36
CA GLY A 77 7.48 -5.10 -4.34
C GLY A 77 7.07 -4.98 -5.81
N VAL A 78 6.10 -4.13 -6.17
CA VAL A 78 5.75 -3.86 -7.58
C VAL A 78 6.60 -2.69 -8.08
N SER A 79 7.87 -2.95 -8.33
CA SER A 79 8.86 -1.96 -8.72
C SER A 79 8.91 -1.72 -10.23
N ALA A 80 7.75 -1.42 -10.78
CA ALA A 80 7.52 -1.13 -12.20
C ALA A 80 6.56 0.06 -12.32
N VAL A 81 6.82 0.97 -13.25
CA VAL A 81 5.93 2.09 -13.53
C VAL A 81 5.45 2.02 -14.98
N ASP A 82 4.14 1.92 -15.13
CA ASP A 82 3.46 1.76 -16.41
C ASP A 82 2.86 3.08 -16.94
N GLY A 83 2.19 3.01 -18.08
CA GLY A 83 1.51 4.13 -18.72
C GLY A 83 2.45 5.08 -19.44
N ASN A 84 2.05 6.34 -19.59
CA ASN A 84 2.83 7.35 -20.30
C ASN A 84 4.00 7.86 -19.48
N THR A 85 5.03 7.07 -19.37
CA THR A 85 6.26 7.39 -18.63
C THR A 85 7.15 8.44 -19.30
N LYS A 86 6.76 8.94 -20.50
CA LYS A 86 7.50 9.97 -21.22
C LYS A 86 7.24 11.38 -20.73
N LEU A 87 6.19 11.61 -19.92
CA LEU A 87 5.92 12.91 -19.31
C LEU A 87 7.06 13.29 -18.36
N PRO A 88 7.80 14.37 -18.62
CA PRO A 88 9.08 14.65 -17.96
C PRO A 88 8.93 15.57 -16.74
N SER A 89 7.77 15.65 -16.12
CA SER A 89 7.50 16.66 -15.08
C SER A 89 6.94 16.10 -13.80
N GLY A 90 6.90 16.95 -12.78
CA GLY A 90 6.34 16.65 -11.48
C GLY A 90 7.18 15.63 -10.71
N PHE A 91 6.57 15.09 -9.69
CA PHE A 91 7.19 14.11 -8.80
C PHE A 91 7.69 12.85 -9.54
N TRP A 92 6.92 12.40 -10.55
CA TRP A 92 7.33 11.29 -11.40
C TRP A 92 8.64 11.59 -12.13
N GLY A 93 8.77 12.76 -12.74
CA GLY A 93 10.00 13.15 -13.47
C GLY A 93 11.23 13.09 -12.56
N GLU A 94 11.13 13.62 -11.34
CA GLU A 94 12.23 13.61 -10.37
C GLU A 94 12.60 12.19 -9.93
N PHE A 95 11.62 11.34 -9.69
CA PHE A 95 11.84 9.94 -9.33
C PHE A 95 12.49 9.17 -10.47
N ARG A 96 11.97 9.30 -11.70
CA ARG A 96 12.52 8.69 -12.92
C ARG A 96 13.98 9.13 -13.14
N ASP A 97 14.25 10.43 -13.06
CA ASP A 97 15.60 10.96 -13.30
C ASP A 97 16.59 10.46 -12.24
N SER A 98 16.12 10.28 -10.99
CA SER A 98 16.91 9.66 -9.92
C SER A 98 17.20 8.18 -10.20
N LEU A 99 16.24 7.43 -10.77
CA LEU A 99 16.47 6.05 -11.22
C LEU A 99 17.51 6.01 -12.34
N ILE A 100 17.36 6.87 -13.36
CA ILE A 100 18.32 6.96 -14.47
C ILE A 100 19.73 7.29 -13.94
N GLN A 101 19.84 8.23 -13.01
CA GLN A 101 21.11 8.55 -12.38
C GLN A 101 21.69 7.36 -11.61
N ARG A 102 20.86 6.60 -10.93
CA ARG A 102 21.28 5.43 -10.13
C ARG A 102 21.80 4.29 -10.99
N TYR A 103 21.13 4.01 -12.11
CA TYR A 103 21.46 2.87 -12.98
C TYR A 103 22.32 3.24 -14.20
N GLY A 104 22.55 4.53 -14.44
CA GLY A 104 23.43 5.05 -15.51
C GLY A 104 22.70 5.50 -16.77
N SER A 105 21.61 4.87 -17.17
CA SER A 105 20.81 5.27 -18.33
C SER A 105 19.36 4.80 -18.24
N SER A 106 18.50 5.32 -19.11
CA SER A 106 17.12 4.85 -19.24
C SER A 106 17.02 3.43 -19.82
N GLU A 107 18.03 2.99 -20.57
CA GLU A 107 18.04 1.63 -21.16
C GLU A 107 18.25 0.57 -20.06
N GLU A 108 19.03 0.88 -19.04
CA GLU A 108 19.25 -0.01 -17.89
C GLU A 108 17.98 -0.27 -17.03
N LEU A 109 16.92 0.50 -17.28
CA LEU A 109 15.61 0.31 -16.63
C LEU A 109 14.67 -0.59 -17.44
N LYS A 110 15.01 -0.93 -18.69
CA LYS A 110 14.20 -1.76 -19.60
C LYS A 110 14.60 -3.22 -19.55
N THR A 111 14.69 -3.77 -18.37
CA THR A 111 15.22 -5.12 -18.13
C THR A 111 14.18 -6.22 -18.33
N GLY A 112 12.90 -5.92 -18.11
CA GLY A 112 11.75 -6.79 -18.38
C GLY A 112 10.81 -6.16 -19.39
N TRP A 113 9.69 -6.83 -19.72
CA TRP A 113 8.77 -6.33 -20.74
C TRP A 113 7.48 -5.72 -20.18
N VAL A 114 7.20 -5.86 -18.85
CA VAL A 114 6.01 -5.26 -18.22
C VAL A 114 6.06 -3.74 -18.23
N SER A 115 7.26 -3.17 -18.10
CA SER A 115 7.45 -1.71 -18.00
C SER A 115 8.76 -1.27 -18.65
N ASN A 116 8.83 0.00 -19.04
CA ASN A 116 10.08 0.65 -19.44
C ASN A 116 10.90 1.20 -18.25
N HIS A 117 10.37 1.07 -17.02
CA HIS A 117 10.99 1.61 -15.80
C HIS A 117 10.88 0.58 -14.69
N LEU A 118 11.77 -0.40 -14.73
CA LEU A 118 11.93 -1.43 -13.73
C LEU A 118 13.12 -1.10 -12.84
N PHE A 119 13.02 -1.37 -11.55
CA PHE A 119 14.06 -1.08 -10.57
C PHE A 119 13.93 -2.00 -9.37
N GLU A 120 14.98 -2.09 -8.55
CA GLU A 120 14.93 -2.85 -7.30
C GLU A 120 14.10 -2.06 -6.26
N PRO A 121 13.16 -2.71 -5.54
CA PRO A 121 12.34 -2.06 -4.51
C PRO A 121 13.14 -1.25 -3.47
N SER A 122 14.27 -1.79 -3.02
CA SER A 122 15.20 -1.13 -2.08
C SER A 122 15.82 0.16 -2.63
N VAL A 123 16.09 0.19 -3.93
CA VAL A 123 16.57 1.40 -4.62
C VAL A 123 15.47 2.44 -4.67
N GLY A 124 14.23 2.05 -4.96
CA GLY A 124 13.07 2.94 -4.93
C GLY A 124 12.88 3.59 -3.57
N ASP A 125 12.91 2.82 -2.48
CA ASP A 125 12.86 3.33 -1.10
C ASP A 125 13.98 4.35 -0.83
N SER A 126 15.21 4.01 -1.21
CA SER A 126 16.37 4.87 -1.03
C SER A 126 16.21 6.22 -1.75
N ILE A 127 15.65 6.21 -2.97
CA ILE A 127 15.36 7.41 -3.73
C ILE A 127 14.28 8.26 -3.04
N PHE A 128 13.17 7.68 -2.59
CA PHE A 128 12.12 8.42 -1.87
C PHE A 128 12.67 9.05 -0.59
N LYS A 129 13.45 8.32 0.20
CA LYS A 129 14.12 8.85 1.40
C LYS A 129 15.06 10.01 1.08
N ASN A 130 15.85 9.89 0.02
CA ASN A 130 16.72 10.97 -0.44
C ASN A 130 15.93 12.20 -0.91
N MET A 131 14.80 12.01 -1.58
CA MET A 131 13.93 13.12 -1.98
C MET A 131 13.37 13.87 -0.78
N VAL A 132 12.88 13.16 0.24
CA VAL A 132 12.35 13.76 1.47
C VAL A 132 13.44 14.45 2.29
N SER A 133 14.63 13.86 2.39
CA SER A 133 15.73 14.43 3.19
C SER A 133 16.18 15.84 2.73
N LYS A 134 15.86 16.21 1.49
CA LYS A 134 16.11 17.54 0.93
C LYS A 134 15.05 18.58 1.29
N VAL A 135 14.01 18.18 2.05
CA VAL A 135 12.88 19.05 2.39
C VAL A 135 12.83 19.25 3.91
N PRO A 136 13.40 20.36 4.44
CA PRO A 136 13.60 20.55 5.89
C PRO A 136 12.31 20.64 6.70
N ASN A 137 11.19 21.00 6.07
CA ASN A 137 9.90 21.16 6.74
C ASN A 137 9.11 19.85 6.87
N VAL A 138 9.68 18.71 6.44
CA VAL A 138 9.05 17.39 6.54
C VAL A 138 9.75 16.56 7.61
N GLN A 139 8.96 16.02 8.54
CA GLN A 139 9.39 15.01 9.49
C GLN A 139 8.74 13.69 9.16
N ILE A 140 9.53 12.62 9.07
CA ILE A 140 8.99 11.26 8.88
C ILE A 140 9.04 10.54 10.22
N TRP A 141 7.92 9.94 10.59
CA TRP A 141 7.82 9.03 11.73
C TRP A 141 7.59 7.62 11.19
N TYR A 142 8.65 6.84 11.18
CA TYR A 142 8.62 5.43 10.82
C TYR A 142 8.04 4.58 11.95
N ASN A 143 7.66 3.33 11.64
CA ASN A 143 7.06 2.38 12.58
C ASN A 143 5.93 3.03 13.39
N SER A 144 5.11 3.82 12.73
CA SER A 144 4.09 4.62 13.36
C SER A 144 2.69 4.25 12.88
N ASN A 145 1.78 4.13 13.85
CA ASN A 145 0.39 3.82 13.59
C ASN A 145 -0.51 4.78 14.35
N TRP A 146 -1.50 5.35 13.69
CA TRP A 146 -2.56 6.09 14.35
C TRP A 146 -3.43 5.16 15.21
N GLN A 147 -3.97 5.69 16.29
CA GLN A 147 -4.82 4.98 17.23
C GLN A 147 -6.22 5.57 17.27
N THR A 148 -6.32 6.89 17.39
CA THR A 148 -7.58 7.63 17.38
C THR A 148 -7.43 8.90 16.56
N ILE A 149 -8.51 9.30 15.90
CA ILE A 149 -8.58 10.53 15.10
C ILE A 149 -9.85 11.28 15.54
N THR A 150 -9.68 12.52 15.98
CA THR A 150 -10.77 13.33 16.50
C THR A 150 -10.78 14.69 15.83
N LYS A 151 -11.93 15.11 15.28
CA LYS A 151 -12.11 16.47 14.77
C LYS A 151 -12.06 17.47 15.93
N VAL A 152 -11.28 18.51 15.77
CA VAL A 152 -11.20 19.65 16.70
C VAL A 152 -11.57 20.93 15.97
N LYS A 153 -11.66 22.05 16.71
CA LYS A 153 -12.15 23.35 16.16
C LYS A 153 -11.42 23.77 14.88
N GLU A 154 -10.12 23.59 14.82
CA GLU A 154 -9.26 24.03 13.71
C GLU A 154 -8.39 22.87 13.20
N GLY A 155 -9.01 21.78 12.77
CA GLY A 155 -8.30 20.63 12.23
C GLY A 155 -8.55 19.32 12.97
N TRP A 156 -7.49 18.60 13.33
CA TRP A 156 -7.53 17.21 13.80
C TRP A 156 -6.58 16.98 14.97
N LEU A 157 -7.05 16.26 15.98
CA LEU A 157 -6.22 15.64 17.02
C LEU A 157 -6.06 14.15 16.70
N VAL A 158 -4.82 13.73 16.52
CA VAL A 158 -4.48 12.33 16.22
C VAL A 158 -3.57 11.77 17.30
N GLU A 159 -3.99 10.68 17.91
CA GLU A 159 -3.13 9.89 18.80
C GLU A 159 -2.41 8.84 17.98
N VAL A 160 -1.11 8.76 18.15
CA VAL A 160 -0.24 7.88 17.37
C VAL A 160 0.68 7.07 18.26
N MET A 161 0.95 5.85 17.86
CA MET A 161 1.99 5.01 18.43
C MET A 161 3.23 5.07 17.52
N VAL A 162 4.36 5.46 18.06
CA VAL A 162 5.65 5.53 17.35
C VAL A 162 6.67 4.72 18.15
N ASP A 163 7.21 3.65 17.58
CA ASP A 163 8.16 2.77 18.28
C ASP A 163 7.72 2.45 19.73
N LYS A 164 6.46 2.07 19.94
CA LYS A 164 5.82 1.77 21.26
C LYS A 164 5.64 2.99 22.18
N THR A 165 5.85 4.21 21.70
CA THR A 165 5.62 5.43 22.47
C THR A 165 4.39 6.15 21.94
N GLN A 166 3.41 6.40 22.81
CA GLN A 166 2.21 7.16 22.46
C GLN A 166 2.53 8.66 22.38
N LYS A 167 2.06 9.30 21.31
CA LYS A 167 2.19 10.74 21.07
C LYS A 167 0.84 11.30 20.60
N LYS A 168 0.67 12.63 20.75
CA LYS A 168 -0.52 13.35 20.28
C LYS A 168 -0.10 14.45 19.33
N ILE A 169 -0.73 14.48 18.16
CA ILE A 169 -0.49 15.47 17.10
C ILE A 169 -1.76 16.27 16.90
N VAL A 170 -1.62 17.60 16.87
CA VAL A 170 -2.66 18.50 16.40
C VAL A 170 -2.23 19.03 15.04
N ALA A 171 -3.01 18.70 14.02
CA ALA A 171 -2.78 19.10 12.64
C ALA A 171 -3.92 19.99 12.14
N LYS A 172 -3.62 20.99 11.31
CA LYS A 172 -4.64 21.81 10.65
C LYS A 172 -5.32 21.01 9.53
N GLU A 173 -4.51 20.34 8.71
CA GLU A 173 -4.96 19.50 7.60
C GLU A 173 -4.53 18.06 7.82
N LEU A 174 -5.43 17.12 7.51
CA LEU A 174 -5.17 15.70 7.57
C LEU A 174 -5.26 15.09 6.16
N ILE A 175 -4.26 14.32 5.77
CA ILE A 175 -4.23 13.61 4.49
C ILE A 175 -4.26 12.10 4.74
N ASP A 176 -5.33 11.45 4.27
CA ASP A 176 -5.40 9.99 4.20
C ASP A 176 -4.63 9.50 2.96
N ALA A 177 -3.49 8.91 3.20
CA ALA A 177 -2.66 8.24 2.20
C ALA A 177 -2.46 6.75 2.54
N THR A 178 -3.35 6.18 3.37
CA THR A 178 -3.33 4.76 3.69
C THR A 178 -3.70 3.92 2.47
N GLU A 179 -3.19 2.71 2.41
CA GLU A 179 -3.36 1.83 1.23
C GLU A 179 -4.82 1.48 0.96
N LEU A 180 -5.62 1.32 2.02
CA LEU A 180 -7.00 0.88 1.93
C LEU A 180 -8.03 1.95 2.34
N GLY A 181 -7.62 3.21 2.57
CA GLY A 181 -8.52 4.29 3.00
C GLY A 181 -9.00 4.11 4.44
N ASP A 182 -8.15 3.60 5.32
CA ASP A 182 -8.54 3.25 6.69
C ASP A 182 -8.81 4.49 7.57
N VAL A 183 -8.13 5.61 7.32
CA VAL A 183 -8.38 6.88 8.00
C VAL A 183 -9.75 7.44 7.60
N SER A 184 -10.10 7.35 6.34
CA SER A 184 -11.40 7.78 5.82
C SER A 184 -12.55 7.00 6.46
N LYS A 185 -12.40 5.69 6.65
CA LYS A 185 -13.35 4.85 7.39
C LYS A 185 -13.46 5.28 8.85
N GLU A 186 -12.31 5.49 9.52
CA GLU A 186 -12.26 5.85 10.95
C GLU A 186 -13.00 7.14 11.24
N ILE A 187 -12.90 8.15 10.39
CA ILE A 187 -13.60 9.42 10.58
C ILE A 187 -15.04 9.42 10.05
N GLY A 188 -15.52 8.25 9.58
CA GLY A 188 -16.93 8.06 9.20
C GLY A 188 -17.31 8.63 7.84
N LEU A 189 -16.39 8.71 6.87
CA LEU A 189 -16.73 9.13 5.51
C LEU A 189 -17.51 8.05 4.78
N ASP A 190 -18.39 8.49 3.89
CA ASP A 190 -19.10 7.61 2.96
C ASP A 190 -18.13 7.12 1.86
N TYR A 191 -18.16 5.82 1.58
CA TYR A 191 -17.35 5.18 0.54
C TYR A 191 -18.04 3.96 -0.05
N PHE A 192 -17.47 3.42 -1.11
CA PHE A 192 -17.89 2.17 -1.76
C PHE A 192 -16.75 1.18 -1.82
N VAL A 193 -17.11 -0.11 -1.81
CA VAL A 193 -16.23 -1.25 -2.04
C VAL A 193 -16.87 -2.12 -3.12
N GLY A 194 -16.07 -2.78 -3.93
CA GLY A 194 -16.57 -3.63 -5.03
C GLY A 194 -17.16 -2.83 -6.20
N MET A 195 -17.96 -3.45 -7.04
CA MET A 195 -18.48 -2.85 -8.26
C MET A 195 -19.84 -2.19 -8.02
N ASP A 196 -20.01 -0.98 -8.55
CA ASP A 196 -21.31 -0.30 -8.56
C ASP A 196 -22.23 -0.85 -9.65
N SER A 197 -23.55 -0.66 -9.48
CA SER A 197 -24.50 -1.02 -10.52
C SER A 197 -24.43 -0.07 -11.72
N LYS A 198 -24.75 -0.60 -12.90
CA LYS A 198 -24.90 0.18 -14.14
C LYS A 198 -25.77 1.41 -13.98
N ALA A 199 -26.87 1.30 -13.22
CA ALA A 199 -27.83 2.38 -13.04
C ALA A 199 -27.26 3.59 -12.29
N ARG A 200 -26.25 3.40 -11.44
CA ARG A 200 -25.74 4.45 -10.56
C ARG A 200 -25.10 5.62 -11.31
N TYR A 201 -24.29 5.34 -12.30
CA TYR A 201 -23.57 6.34 -13.11
C TYR A 201 -23.81 6.19 -14.61
N ASN A 202 -24.77 5.35 -15.00
CA ASN A 202 -25.07 5.02 -16.39
C ASN A 202 -23.83 4.46 -17.13
N GLU A 203 -23.08 3.59 -16.46
CA GLU A 203 -21.88 2.94 -17.00
C GLU A 203 -22.29 1.66 -17.75
N ALA A 204 -22.13 1.65 -19.07
CA ALA A 204 -22.62 0.55 -19.92
C ALA A 204 -22.01 -0.81 -19.60
N ILE A 205 -20.76 -0.79 -19.11
CA ILE A 205 -19.95 -1.99 -18.81
C ILE A 205 -20.04 -2.44 -17.34
N ALA A 206 -20.67 -1.65 -16.48
CA ALA A 206 -20.87 -2.04 -15.08
C ALA A 206 -21.90 -3.16 -14.95
N PRO A 207 -21.87 -3.99 -13.89
CA PRO A 207 -22.87 -5.02 -13.62
C PRO A 207 -24.26 -4.42 -13.42
N LEU A 208 -25.32 -5.20 -13.65
CA LEU A 208 -26.69 -4.73 -13.43
C LEU A 208 -26.95 -4.39 -11.97
N GLU A 209 -26.48 -5.24 -11.06
CA GLU A 209 -26.59 -5.06 -9.63
C GLU A 209 -25.21 -4.82 -9.02
N PRO A 210 -25.10 -4.02 -7.94
CA PRO A 210 -23.83 -3.83 -7.26
C PRO A 210 -23.39 -5.12 -6.56
N ASN A 211 -22.08 -5.26 -6.36
CA ASN A 211 -21.50 -6.37 -5.61
C ASN A 211 -20.32 -5.86 -4.76
N ASP A 212 -19.80 -6.71 -3.88
CA ASP A 212 -18.66 -6.43 -3.00
C ASP A 212 -17.34 -7.07 -3.49
N ILE A 213 -17.31 -7.50 -4.75
CA ILE A 213 -16.14 -8.13 -5.35
C ILE A 213 -15.11 -7.06 -5.66
N ILE A 214 -13.92 -7.23 -5.09
CA ILE A 214 -12.75 -6.39 -5.33
C ILE A 214 -11.74 -7.13 -6.20
N GLN A 215 -10.76 -6.41 -6.71
CA GLN A 215 -9.67 -7.02 -7.45
C GLN A 215 -8.77 -7.88 -6.55
N ASP A 216 -8.18 -8.91 -7.15
CA ASP A 216 -7.21 -9.79 -6.51
C ASP A 216 -6.03 -8.98 -5.96
N LEU A 217 -5.45 -9.44 -4.87
CA LEU A 217 -4.17 -8.95 -4.37
C LEU A 217 -3.03 -9.92 -4.73
N THR A 218 -1.80 -9.44 -4.66
CA THR A 218 -0.62 -10.29 -4.83
C THR A 218 0.36 -10.09 -3.68
N TYR A 219 0.77 -11.15 -3.01
CA TYR A 219 2.00 -11.07 -2.24
C TYR A 219 3.18 -11.34 -3.18
N VAL A 220 3.82 -10.25 -3.62
CA VAL A 220 4.88 -10.30 -4.65
C VAL A 220 6.09 -11.07 -4.13
N LEU A 221 6.76 -11.80 -5.01
CA LEU A 221 8.07 -12.38 -4.75
C LEU A 221 9.12 -11.60 -5.52
N THR A 222 10.21 -11.24 -4.86
CA THR A 222 11.44 -10.85 -5.56
C THR A 222 12.40 -12.03 -5.49
N LEU A 223 12.72 -12.60 -6.65
CA LEU A 223 13.62 -13.71 -6.80
C LEU A 223 14.98 -13.25 -7.33
N LYS A 224 16.01 -14.05 -7.11
CA LYS A 224 17.32 -13.91 -7.75
C LYS A 224 17.88 -15.27 -8.15
N GLU A 225 18.85 -15.26 -9.06
CA GLU A 225 19.58 -16.45 -9.45
C GLU A 225 20.65 -16.81 -8.40
N TYR A 226 20.77 -18.10 -8.14
CA TYR A 226 21.80 -18.70 -7.27
C TYR A 226 22.68 -19.63 -8.07
N GLU A 227 23.93 -19.78 -7.66
CA GLU A 227 24.90 -20.69 -8.32
C GLU A 227 24.52 -22.18 -8.19
N LYS A 228 23.68 -22.51 -7.22
CA LYS A 228 23.22 -23.88 -6.93
C LYS A 228 21.71 -23.92 -6.90
N GLU A 229 21.15 -25.11 -7.02
CA GLU A 229 19.74 -25.35 -6.80
C GLU A 229 19.30 -24.85 -5.41
N VAL A 230 18.17 -24.15 -5.37
CA VAL A 230 17.60 -23.53 -4.17
C VAL A 230 16.10 -23.85 -4.04
N ILE A 231 15.72 -25.07 -4.40
CA ILE A 231 14.34 -25.53 -4.34
C ILE A 231 13.86 -25.44 -2.89
N ILE A 232 12.76 -24.71 -2.69
CA ILE A 232 12.13 -24.59 -1.37
C ILE A 232 11.45 -25.90 -0.97
N ASN A 233 11.19 -26.08 0.33
CA ASN A 233 10.36 -27.19 0.79
C ASN A 233 8.96 -27.09 0.17
N LYS A 234 8.38 -28.27 -0.18
CA LYS A 234 7.01 -28.32 -0.74
C LYS A 234 6.03 -27.61 0.20
N PRO A 235 5.38 -26.52 -0.25
CA PRO A 235 4.41 -25.81 0.57
C PRO A 235 3.15 -26.64 0.86
N GLU A 236 2.50 -26.35 1.99
CA GLU A 236 1.24 -26.97 2.38
C GLU A 236 0.17 -26.76 1.28
N GLY A 237 -0.63 -27.82 1.03
CA GLY A 237 -1.72 -27.77 0.05
C GLY A 237 -1.29 -27.53 -1.39
N TYR A 238 0.00 -27.71 -1.73
CA TYR A 238 0.49 -27.54 -3.11
C TYR A 238 -0.17 -28.51 -4.07
N ASP A 239 -0.81 -27.94 -5.10
CA ASP A 239 -1.36 -28.65 -6.25
C ASP A 239 -0.85 -27.98 -7.54
N PRO A 240 -0.02 -28.66 -8.35
CA PRO A 240 0.51 -28.11 -9.59
C PRO A 240 -0.57 -27.79 -10.63
N SER A 241 -1.73 -28.45 -10.56
CA SER A 241 -2.83 -28.22 -11.52
C SER A 241 -3.35 -26.79 -11.48
N LEU A 242 -3.25 -26.10 -10.34
CA LEU A 242 -3.65 -24.70 -10.18
C LEU A 242 -2.78 -23.74 -11.01
N PHE A 243 -1.61 -24.19 -11.49
CA PHE A 243 -0.62 -23.35 -12.17
C PHE A 243 -0.34 -23.80 -13.61
N TYR A 244 -0.95 -24.89 -14.09
CA TYR A 244 -0.65 -25.39 -15.44
C TYR A 244 -0.88 -24.36 -16.53
N CYS A 245 -1.83 -23.46 -16.35
CA CYS A 245 -2.12 -22.38 -17.29
C CYS A 245 -1.38 -21.07 -16.99
N ALA A 246 -0.39 -21.07 -16.10
CA ALA A 246 0.48 -19.91 -15.90
C ALA A 246 1.38 -19.62 -17.11
N THR A 247 1.65 -20.64 -17.91
CA THR A 247 2.42 -20.54 -19.16
C THR A 247 1.80 -21.44 -20.23
N ALA A 248 2.18 -21.24 -21.49
CA ALA A 248 1.84 -22.15 -22.58
C ALA A 248 2.53 -23.49 -22.37
N ASN A 249 1.75 -24.55 -22.12
CA ASN A 249 2.23 -25.91 -21.99
C ASN A 249 1.08 -26.92 -22.22
N ASP A 250 1.45 -28.18 -22.49
CA ASP A 250 0.51 -29.24 -22.85
C ASP A 250 -0.42 -29.69 -21.68
N LYS A 251 -0.06 -29.37 -20.44
CA LYS A 251 -0.86 -29.66 -19.25
C LYS A 251 -1.98 -28.64 -19.03
N CYS A 252 -1.91 -27.45 -19.67
CA CYS A 252 -2.97 -26.45 -19.57
C CYS A 252 -4.21 -26.93 -20.32
N ASN A 253 -5.25 -27.20 -19.58
CA ASN A 253 -6.59 -27.52 -20.12
C ASN A 253 -7.63 -26.77 -19.30
N PRO A 254 -7.86 -25.48 -19.60
CA PRO A 254 -8.80 -24.67 -18.85
C PRO A 254 -10.22 -25.18 -19.04
N SER A 255 -10.99 -25.25 -17.96
CA SER A 255 -12.40 -25.63 -17.96
C SER A 255 -13.30 -24.62 -18.69
N THR A 256 -12.85 -23.38 -18.78
CA THR A 256 -13.43 -22.27 -19.55
C THR A 256 -12.42 -21.75 -20.54
N PRO A 257 -12.86 -21.32 -21.76
CA PRO A 257 -11.96 -20.67 -22.70
C PRO A 257 -11.30 -19.48 -22.05
N MET A 258 -9.96 -19.44 -22.02
CA MET A 258 -9.21 -18.29 -21.55
C MET A 258 -9.18 -17.22 -22.64
N ASN A 259 -9.67 -16.02 -22.35
CA ASN A 259 -9.55 -14.87 -23.26
C ASN A 259 -8.16 -14.25 -23.24
N ARG A 260 -7.15 -14.97 -22.71
CA ARG A 260 -5.79 -14.48 -22.53
C ARG A 260 -4.80 -15.30 -23.35
N THR A 261 -3.82 -14.60 -23.90
CA THR A 261 -2.66 -15.25 -24.50
C THR A 261 -1.83 -15.91 -23.41
N LEU A 262 -1.55 -17.21 -23.56
CA LEU A 262 -0.60 -17.91 -22.71
C LEU A 262 0.81 -17.66 -23.23
N TRP A 263 1.66 -17.13 -22.38
CA TRP A 263 3.03 -16.79 -22.70
C TRP A 263 3.95 -18.01 -22.51
N PRO A 264 4.99 -18.18 -23.33
CA PRO A 264 6.06 -19.14 -23.07
C PRO A 264 6.68 -18.88 -21.69
N LYS A 265 7.19 -19.93 -21.04
CA LYS A 265 7.82 -19.82 -19.71
C LYS A 265 8.96 -18.77 -19.67
N LYS A 266 9.71 -18.61 -20.78
CA LYS A 266 10.76 -17.59 -20.89
C LYS A 266 10.18 -16.18 -20.81
N ASP A 267 9.07 -15.92 -21.47
CA ASP A 267 8.47 -14.60 -21.47
C ASP A 267 7.82 -14.30 -20.12
N MET A 268 7.19 -15.31 -19.49
CA MET A 268 6.64 -15.19 -18.14
C MET A 268 7.71 -14.78 -17.14
N ILE A 269 8.86 -15.45 -17.10
CA ILE A 269 9.90 -15.11 -16.11
C ILE A 269 10.58 -13.78 -16.39
N THR A 270 10.70 -13.38 -17.64
CA THR A 270 11.29 -12.09 -18.01
C THR A 270 10.33 -10.91 -17.92
N TYR A 271 9.04 -11.15 -17.65
CA TYR A 271 8.02 -10.13 -17.45
C TYR A 271 8.49 -9.01 -16.50
N GLY A 272 8.85 -9.38 -15.29
CA GLY A 272 9.30 -8.50 -14.23
C GLY A 272 10.80 -8.60 -13.93
N ARG A 273 11.64 -8.84 -14.95
CA ARG A 273 13.09 -8.84 -14.73
C ARG A 273 13.56 -7.45 -14.32
N LEU A 274 14.17 -7.36 -13.15
CA LEU A 274 14.68 -6.12 -12.57
C LEU A 274 16.17 -5.96 -12.90
N PRO A 275 16.73 -4.75 -12.77
CA PRO A 275 18.18 -4.58 -12.67
C PRO A 275 18.76 -5.48 -11.54
N GLY A 276 20.07 -5.69 -11.54
CA GLY A 276 20.71 -6.52 -10.50
C GLY A 276 20.39 -8.01 -10.58
N GLN A 277 19.91 -8.51 -11.73
CA GLN A 277 19.58 -9.92 -11.97
C GLN A 277 18.53 -10.47 -10.99
N LYS A 278 17.60 -9.62 -10.58
CA LYS A 278 16.44 -9.98 -9.78
C LYS A 278 15.19 -10.09 -10.66
N TYR A 279 14.15 -10.72 -10.14
CA TYR A 279 12.89 -10.95 -10.86
C TYR A 279 11.73 -10.63 -9.93
N MET A 280 10.87 -9.72 -10.35
CA MET A 280 9.57 -9.44 -9.70
C MET A 280 8.56 -10.47 -10.20
N ILE A 281 8.05 -11.28 -9.31
CA ILE A 281 6.96 -12.23 -9.60
C ILE A 281 5.66 -11.65 -9.09
N ASN A 282 4.94 -11.03 -10.01
CA ASN A 282 3.61 -10.48 -9.88
C ASN A 282 2.82 -10.98 -11.10
N TRP A 283 2.52 -12.30 -11.16
CA TRP A 283 1.98 -12.94 -12.34
C TRP A 283 0.51 -13.31 -12.15
N PRO A 284 -0.43 -12.58 -12.81
CA PRO A 284 -1.86 -12.79 -12.62
C PRO A 284 -2.39 -14.05 -13.29
N ILE A 285 -1.77 -14.51 -14.40
CA ILE A 285 -2.26 -15.62 -15.22
C ILE A 285 -2.00 -16.95 -14.50
N ASN A 286 -2.97 -17.46 -13.76
CA ASN A 286 -2.85 -18.68 -12.95
C ASN A 286 -1.54 -18.75 -12.14
N GLY A 287 -1.11 -17.59 -11.63
CA GLY A 287 0.14 -17.42 -10.87
C GLY A 287 -0.10 -17.17 -9.40
N ASN A 288 0.48 -16.10 -8.88
CA ASN A 288 0.44 -15.76 -7.46
C ASN A 288 -0.60 -14.72 -7.05
N ASP A 289 -1.51 -14.32 -7.93
CA ASP A 289 -2.68 -13.54 -7.55
C ASP A 289 -3.58 -14.36 -6.60
N TYR A 290 -4.14 -13.67 -5.61
CA TYR A 290 -4.94 -14.24 -4.56
C TYR A 290 -6.16 -13.36 -4.26
N TYR A 291 -7.37 -13.91 -4.35
CA TYR A 291 -8.56 -13.18 -3.97
C TYR A 291 -8.70 -13.11 -2.45
N LEU A 292 -8.76 -11.90 -1.94
CA LEU A 292 -9.03 -11.62 -0.53
C LEU A 292 -9.62 -10.22 -0.39
N ASN A 293 -10.89 -10.11 0.00
CA ASN A 293 -11.46 -8.83 0.38
C ASN A 293 -10.99 -8.44 1.79
N ALA A 294 -9.81 -7.81 1.85
CA ALA A 294 -9.19 -7.35 3.10
C ALA A 294 -9.66 -5.95 3.53
N ILE A 295 -10.48 -5.27 2.72
CA ILE A 295 -10.79 -3.84 2.92
C ILE A 295 -11.48 -3.61 4.26
N GLU A 296 -12.49 -4.43 4.62
CA GLU A 296 -13.25 -4.27 5.85
C GLU A 296 -12.66 -4.99 7.07
N MET A 297 -11.62 -5.78 6.88
CA MET A 297 -10.93 -6.48 7.97
C MET A 297 -10.19 -5.50 8.89
N SER A 298 -10.09 -5.83 10.16
CA SER A 298 -9.16 -5.18 11.08
C SER A 298 -7.71 -5.44 10.67
N ARG A 299 -6.79 -4.69 11.24
CA ARG A 299 -5.35 -4.88 10.94
C ARG A 299 -4.89 -6.29 11.31
N GLU A 300 -5.30 -6.79 12.48
CA GLU A 300 -4.96 -8.11 12.98
C GLU A 300 -5.54 -9.22 12.09
N GLU A 301 -6.77 -9.06 11.63
CA GLU A 301 -7.39 -10.01 10.70
C GLU A 301 -6.66 -10.03 9.35
N ARG A 302 -6.24 -8.86 8.84
CA ARG A 302 -5.45 -8.76 7.61
C ARG A 302 -4.12 -9.50 7.72
N GLU A 303 -3.38 -9.30 8.81
CA GLU A 303 -2.08 -9.98 9.04
C GLU A 303 -2.23 -11.49 8.97
N ILE A 304 -3.25 -12.05 9.62
CA ILE A 304 -3.54 -13.50 9.58
C ILE A 304 -3.93 -13.94 8.15
N ALA A 305 -4.77 -13.16 7.47
CA ALA A 305 -5.25 -13.51 6.15
C ALA A 305 -4.14 -13.41 5.07
N TYR A 306 -3.19 -12.49 5.21
CA TYR A 306 -2.06 -12.32 4.29
C TYR A 306 -1.10 -13.51 4.29
N GLU A 307 -1.02 -14.29 5.36
CA GLU A 307 -0.22 -15.52 5.37
C GLU A 307 -0.70 -16.54 4.32
N LYS A 308 -2.01 -16.54 3.99
CA LYS A 308 -2.54 -17.39 2.90
C LYS A 308 -2.09 -16.88 1.53
N ALA A 309 -2.01 -15.57 1.34
CA ALA A 309 -1.50 -15.00 0.09
C ALA A 309 0.01 -15.26 -0.07
N LYS A 310 0.79 -15.20 1.02
CA LYS A 310 2.21 -15.64 1.00
C LYS A 310 2.33 -17.13 0.66
N LEU A 311 1.49 -17.96 1.25
CA LEU A 311 1.47 -19.39 0.94
C LEU A 311 1.18 -19.65 -0.54
N LYS A 312 0.21 -18.93 -1.15
CA LYS A 312 -0.06 -19.00 -2.58
C LYS A 312 1.17 -18.64 -3.42
N SER A 313 1.89 -17.60 -3.03
CA SER A 313 3.14 -17.19 -3.72
C SER A 313 4.24 -18.24 -3.56
N LEU A 314 4.39 -18.86 -2.39
CA LEU A 314 5.34 -19.96 -2.20
C LEU A 314 4.97 -21.20 -3.02
N GLN A 315 3.68 -21.51 -3.13
CA GLN A 315 3.20 -22.62 -4.00
C GLN A 315 3.56 -22.34 -5.47
N PHE A 316 3.40 -21.08 -5.91
CA PHE A 316 3.80 -20.70 -7.26
C PHE A 316 5.32 -20.75 -7.45
N LEU A 317 6.13 -20.29 -6.48
CA LEU A 317 7.58 -20.44 -6.52
C LEU A 317 7.99 -21.92 -6.63
N TYR A 318 7.39 -22.79 -5.81
CA TYR A 318 7.69 -24.21 -5.87
C TYR A 318 7.34 -24.81 -7.26
N TYR A 319 6.22 -24.36 -7.86
CA TYR A 319 5.87 -24.73 -9.23
C TYR A 319 6.89 -24.25 -10.26
N LEU A 320 7.36 -23.02 -10.15
CA LEU A 320 8.43 -22.47 -11.01
C LEU A 320 9.69 -23.34 -10.94
N GLN A 321 10.08 -23.73 -9.74
CA GLN A 321 11.30 -24.50 -9.48
C GLN A 321 11.20 -25.96 -9.96
N THR A 322 10.08 -26.63 -9.66
CA THR A 322 9.95 -28.09 -9.87
C THR A 322 9.31 -28.48 -11.20
N GLU A 323 8.37 -27.69 -11.72
CA GLU A 323 7.63 -28.02 -12.95
C GLU A 323 8.15 -27.23 -14.16
N LEU A 324 8.63 -25.99 -13.96
CA LEU A 324 9.13 -25.16 -15.05
C LEU A 324 10.66 -25.18 -15.18
N GLY A 325 11.37 -25.78 -14.21
CA GLY A 325 12.83 -25.95 -14.23
C GLY A 325 13.62 -24.68 -13.93
N PHE A 326 13.04 -23.76 -13.08
CA PHE A 326 13.74 -22.61 -12.55
C PHE A 326 14.33 -22.89 -11.16
N ASP A 327 14.99 -24.04 -11.00
CA ASP A 327 15.52 -24.58 -9.75
C ASP A 327 16.62 -23.73 -9.12
N HIS A 328 17.26 -22.88 -9.92
CA HIS A 328 18.26 -21.89 -9.45
C HIS A 328 17.67 -20.55 -9.03
N LEU A 329 16.36 -20.31 -9.26
CA LEU A 329 15.68 -19.10 -8.80
C LEU A 329 15.16 -19.28 -7.39
N GLY A 330 15.56 -18.42 -6.48
CA GLY A 330 15.12 -18.42 -5.09
C GLY A 330 14.81 -17.02 -4.58
N ILE A 331 14.24 -16.94 -3.39
CA ILE A 331 13.87 -15.66 -2.75
C ILE A 331 15.14 -14.81 -2.57
N ALA A 332 15.05 -13.53 -2.94
CA ALA A 332 16.10 -12.54 -2.73
C ALA A 332 16.03 -12.00 -1.29
N TYR A 333 16.56 -12.76 -0.33
CA TYR A 333 16.54 -12.40 1.11
C TYR A 333 17.26 -11.10 1.45
N ASP A 334 18.02 -10.55 0.54
CA ASP A 334 18.74 -9.28 0.65
C ASP A 334 17.92 -8.08 0.16
N GLU A 335 16.71 -8.30 -0.39
CA GLU A 335 15.93 -7.21 -0.97
C GLU A 335 15.12 -6.45 0.10
N TYR A 336 14.46 -7.14 1.02
CA TYR A 336 13.60 -6.54 2.02
C TYR A 336 14.15 -6.71 3.44
N PRO A 337 13.81 -5.82 4.39
CA PRO A 337 14.21 -5.93 5.79
C PRO A 337 13.37 -6.97 6.56
N THR A 338 12.82 -7.96 5.88
CA THR A 338 11.99 -9.04 6.43
C THR A 338 12.78 -10.33 6.53
N LYS A 339 12.46 -11.18 7.50
CA LYS A 339 13.18 -12.45 7.72
C LYS A 339 12.82 -13.51 6.69
N ASP A 340 11.59 -13.46 6.17
CA ASP A 340 11.05 -14.39 5.20
C ASP A 340 11.35 -13.98 3.75
N GLY A 341 11.96 -12.80 3.54
CA GLY A 341 12.29 -12.26 2.22
C GLY A 341 11.09 -11.78 1.41
N PHE A 342 9.89 -11.75 2.02
CA PHE A 342 8.72 -11.15 1.40
C PHE A 342 8.73 -9.62 1.53
N PRO A 343 8.03 -8.90 0.64
CA PRO A 343 7.70 -7.50 0.82
C PRO A 343 7.03 -7.22 2.16
N LEU A 344 7.08 -5.97 2.62
CA LEU A 344 6.51 -5.53 3.89
C LEU A 344 4.98 -5.59 3.92
N MET A 345 4.34 -5.57 2.76
CA MET A 345 2.89 -5.66 2.60
C MET A 345 2.54 -6.28 1.24
N PRO A 346 1.32 -6.80 1.05
CA PRO A 346 0.88 -7.24 -0.27
C PRO A 346 0.60 -6.07 -1.21
N TYR A 347 0.62 -6.34 -2.50
CA TYR A 347 0.13 -5.43 -3.53
C TYR A 347 -1.38 -5.48 -3.59
N HIS A 348 -2.03 -4.43 -3.12
CA HIS A 348 -3.46 -4.21 -3.29
C HIS A 348 -3.73 -3.50 -4.61
N ARG A 349 -4.77 -3.89 -5.33
CA ARG A 349 -5.20 -3.22 -6.57
C ARG A 349 -6.41 -2.32 -6.35
N GLU A 350 -7.13 -2.51 -5.25
CA GLU A 350 -8.34 -1.76 -4.92
C GLU A 350 -8.38 -1.36 -3.45
N SER A 351 -9.11 -0.28 -3.16
CA SER A 351 -9.34 0.21 -1.81
C SER A 351 -10.76 0.79 -1.67
N ARG A 352 -11.10 1.37 -0.52
CA ARG A 352 -12.32 2.16 -0.35
C ARG A 352 -12.34 3.32 -1.32
N ARG A 353 -13.41 3.46 -2.07
CA ARG A 353 -13.61 4.61 -2.96
C ARG A 353 -14.47 5.64 -2.25
N VAL A 354 -13.80 6.63 -1.66
CA VAL A 354 -14.43 7.71 -0.91
C VAL A 354 -15.24 8.61 -1.84
N ILE A 355 -16.40 9.09 -1.36
CA ILE A 355 -17.24 9.99 -2.15
C ILE A 355 -16.66 11.39 -2.11
N GLY A 356 -16.05 11.81 -3.22
CA GLY A 356 -15.49 13.14 -3.42
C GLY A 356 -16.49 14.15 -3.96
N GLU A 357 -16.09 15.43 -3.98
CA GLU A 357 -16.83 16.52 -4.64
C GLU A 357 -17.07 16.22 -6.12
N GLU A 358 -16.11 15.54 -6.76
CA GLU A 358 -16.22 15.00 -8.10
C GLU A 358 -15.99 13.49 -8.07
N THR A 359 -16.70 12.76 -8.95
CA THR A 359 -16.52 11.33 -9.15
C THR A 359 -15.99 11.09 -10.56
N LEU A 360 -14.85 10.45 -10.67
CA LEU A 360 -14.31 9.96 -11.94
C LEU A 360 -14.89 8.57 -12.21
N THR A 361 -15.57 8.41 -13.33
CA THR A 361 -16.26 7.18 -13.74
C THR A 361 -15.57 6.57 -14.96
N ILE A 362 -15.91 5.32 -15.30
CA ILE A 362 -15.40 4.70 -16.53
C ILE A 362 -15.81 5.50 -17.78
N ASN A 363 -16.96 6.18 -17.74
CA ASN A 363 -17.37 7.05 -18.83
C ASN A 363 -16.43 8.25 -19.01
N ASP A 364 -15.87 8.79 -17.92
CA ASP A 364 -14.90 9.89 -17.95
C ASP A 364 -13.53 9.42 -18.43
N VAL A 365 -13.18 8.18 -18.16
CA VAL A 365 -11.89 7.58 -18.49
C VAL A 365 -11.88 7.04 -19.93
N ALA A 366 -12.89 6.25 -20.30
CA ALA A 366 -12.96 5.60 -21.60
C ALA A 366 -13.52 6.51 -22.71
N TYR A 367 -14.41 7.43 -22.33
CA TYR A 367 -15.13 8.29 -23.28
C TYR A 367 -15.12 9.77 -22.86
N PRO A 368 -13.95 10.37 -22.53
CA PRO A 368 -13.86 11.72 -21.96
C PRO A 368 -14.43 12.80 -22.91
N TYR A 369 -14.39 12.58 -24.21
CA TYR A 369 -14.83 13.54 -25.24
C TYR A 369 -16.30 13.37 -25.63
N ASP A 370 -16.95 12.27 -25.26
CA ASP A 370 -18.33 11.96 -25.62
C ASP A 370 -19.33 12.38 -24.51
N GLN A 371 -18.81 12.89 -23.39
CA GLN A 371 -19.62 13.33 -22.29
C GLN A 371 -20.32 14.66 -22.57
N LYS A 372 -21.60 14.79 -22.17
CA LYS A 372 -22.36 16.07 -22.24
C LYS A 372 -21.78 17.14 -21.32
N LYS A 373 -21.11 16.72 -20.22
CA LYS A 373 -20.44 17.65 -19.31
C LYS A 373 -19.16 18.19 -19.93
N LYS A 374 -18.79 19.41 -19.55
CA LYS A 374 -17.51 20.00 -19.97
C LYS A 374 -16.33 19.22 -19.35
N LEU A 375 -15.21 19.20 -20.05
CA LEU A 375 -13.95 18.68 -19.48
C LEU A 375 -13.59 19.44 -18.20
N TYR A 376 -12.99 18.74 -17.26
CA TYR A 376 -12.57 19.32 -16.00
C TYR A 376 -11.49 20.40 -16.22
N ARG A 377 -11.70 21.56 -15.60
CA ARG A 377 -10.66 22.61 -15.54
C ARG A 377 -9.76 22.48 -14.31
N THR A 378 -10.17 21.64 -13.38
CA THR A 378 -9.48 21.36 -12.12
C THR A 378 -8.58 20.14 -12.19
N GLY A 379 -8.17 19.74 -13.40
CA GLY A 379 -7.31 18.58 -13.60
C GLY A 379 -5.95 18.73 -12.92
N ILE A 380 -5.58 17.75 -12.11
CA ILE A 380 -4.31 17.71 -11.36
C ILE A 380 -3.36 16.64 -11.89
N ALA A 381 -3.87 15.68 -12.65
CA ALA A 381 -3.08 14.62 -13.27
C ALA A 381 -3.72 14.20 -14.59
N VAL A 382 -2.92 13.52 -15.41
CA VAL A 382 -3.33 12.91 -16.68
C VAL A 382 -3.09 11.41 -16.57
N GLY A 383 -4.10 10.62 -16.97
CA GLY A 383 -3.99 9.17 -17.13
C GLY A 383 -4.23 8.77 -18.58
N ASP A 384 -3.64 7.66 -19.01
CA ASP A 384 -3.83 7.07 -20.35
C ASP A 384 -3.54 5.56 -20.34
N TYR A 385 -3.35 4.98 -19.16
CA TYR A 385 -3.17 3.54 -19.02
C TYR A 385 -4.51 2.82 -19.23
N PRO A 386 -4.56 1.73 -20.01
CA PRO A 386 -5.77 0.95 -20.18
C PRO A 386 -6.36 0.49 -18.83
N VAL A 387 -7.67 0.37 -18.76
CA VAL A 387 -8.29 -0.27 -17.59
C VAL A 387 -7.89 -1.75 -17.59
N ASP A 388 -7.31 -2.19 -16.50
CA ASP A 388 -6.75 -3.55 -16.36
C ASP A 388 -7.19 -4.14 -15.02
N HIS A 389 -8.35 -4.79 -15.03
CA HIS A 389 -8.94 -5.40 -13.85
C HIS A 389 -8.44 -6.83 -13.65
N HIS A 390 -8.14 -7.18 -12.41
CA HIS A 390 -7.68 -8.48 -11.97
C HIS A 390 -8.69 -9.09 -10.99
N HIS A 391 -9.57 -9.96 -11.47
CA HIS A 391 -10.59 -10.67 -10.68
C HIS A 391 -10.51 -12.19 -10.87
N ASP A 392 -9.46 -12.69 -11.52
CA ASP A 392 -9.43 -14.05 -12.01
C ASP A 392 -9.40 -15.11 -10.90
N ALA A 393 -8.91 -14.74 -9.72
CA ALA A 393 -8.91 -15.64 -8.57
C ALA A 393 -10.25 -15.66 -7.83
N HIS A 394 -11.21 -14.76 -8.15
CA HIS A 394 -12.54 -14.78 -7.55
C HIS A 394 -13.37 -15.95 -8.08
N PRO A 395 -14.14 -16.68 -7.23
CA PRO A 395 -14.96 -17.83 -7.66
C PRO A 395 -16.03 -17.51 -8.73
N GLU A 396 -16.44 -16.25 -8.83
CA GLU A 396 -17.44 -15.76 -9.79
C GLU A 396 -16.84 -14.85 -10.88
N ALA A 397 -15.55 -15.00 -11.15
CA ALA A 397 -14.84 -14.18 -12.15
C ALA A 397 -15.50 -14.19 -13.53
N ASP A 398 -16.08 -15.32 -13.93
CA ASP A 398 -16.78 -15.50 -15.21
C ASP A 398 -18.07 -14.67 -15.36
N LYS A 399 -18.59 -14.14 -14.24
CA LYS A 399 -19.79 -13.29 -14.21
C LYS A 399 -19.48 -11.80 -14.24
N LEU A 400 -18.20 -11.42 -14.11
CA LEU A 400 -17.76 -10.04 -14.03
C LEU A 400 -17.50 -9.44 -15.41
N PRO A 401 -17.57 -8.11 -15.56
CA PRO A 401 -17.21 -7.44 -16.79
C PRO A 401 -15.76 -7.73 -17.19
N GLU A 402 -15.53 -8.04 -18.47
CA GLU A 402 -14.19 -8.22 -19.01
C GLU A 402 -13.56 -6.84 -19.25
N LEU A 403 -12.59 -6.45 -18.42
CA LEU A 403 -11.92 -5.15 -18.45
C LEU A 403 -10.38 -5.27 -18.49
N HIS A 404 -9.88 -6.36 -19.08
CA HIS A 404 -8.44 -6.50 -19.30
C HIS A 404 -7.97 -5.66 -20.47
N PHE A 405 -7.03 -4.75 -20.20
CA PHE A 405 -6.46 -3.83 -21.19
C PHE A 405 -7.54 -3.14 -22.02
N TYR A 406 -8.66 -2.79 -21.36
CA TYR A 406 -9.70 -1.99 -22.03
C TYR A 406 -9.13 -0.62 -22.40
N PRO A 407 -9.03 -0.30 -23.70
CA PRO A 407 -8.29 0.87 -24.15
C PRO A 407 -9.00 2.17 -23.75
N VAL A 408 -8.21 3.14 -23.30
CA VAL A 408 -8.69 4.47 -22.95
C VAL A 408 -7.85 5.54 -23.61
N PRO A 409 -8.46 6.68 -24.01
CA PRO A 409 -7.70 7.86 -24.41
C PRO A 409 -7.11 8.55 -23.19
N SER A 410 -6.26 9.56 -23.41
CA SER A 410 -5.81 10.41 -22.30
C SER A 410 -7.00 11.11 -21.63
N TYR A 411 -7.06 11.04 -20.32
CA TYR A 411 -8.10 11.65 -19.49
C TYR A 411 -7.49 12.48 -18.36
N SER A 412 -8.26 13.38 -17.79
CA SER A 412 -7.84 14.25 -16.69
C SER A 412 -8.47 13.77 -15.37
N VAL A 413 -7.65 13.71 -14.32
CA VAL A 413 -8.10 13.45 -12.95
C VAL A 413 -8.41 14.80 -12.29
N PRO A 414 -9.66 15.09 -11.91
CA PRO A 414 -10.01 16.36 -11.30
C PRO A 414 -9.65 16.43 -9.82
N LEU A 415 -9.32 17.63 -9.32
CA LEU A 415 -9.03 17.87 -7.90
C LEU A 415 -10.14 17.41 -6.97
N GLY A 416 -11.39 17.56 -7.37
CA GLY A 416 -12.55 17.20 -6.56
C GLY A 416 -12.64 15.71 -6.20
N THR A 417 -11.91 14.84 -6.90
CA THR A 417 -11.80 13.43 -6.49
C THR A 417 -11.01 13.23 -5.20
N LEU A 418 -10.10 14.17 -4.88
CA LEU A 418 -9.30 14.13 -3.65
C LEU A 418 -9.99 14.80 -2.45
N LEU A 419 -11.07 15.53 -2.68
CA LEU A 419 -11.79 16.31 -1.69
C LEU A 419 -13.08 15.58 -1.30
N PRO A 420 -13.13 14.89 -0.16
CA PRO A 420 -14.35 14.23 0.30
C PRO A 420 -15.45 15.23 0.61
N LYS A 421 -16.70 14.84 0.35
CA LYS A 421 -17.87 15.65 0.69
C LYS A 421 -18.06 15.76 2.19
N ASN A 422 -18.58 16.91 2.61
CA ASN A 422 -19.05 17.16 3.98
C ASN A 422 -17.96 17.08 5.07
N VAL A 423 -16.70 17.23 4.71
CA VAL A 423 -15.59 17.28 5.67
C VAL A 423 -14.59 18.36 5.26
N ASP A 424 -14.27 19.25 6.21
CA ASP A 424 -13.23 20.28 6.03
C ASP A 424 -11.91 19.81 6.60
N HIS A 425 -10.82 20.35 6.09
CA HIS A 425 -9.46 20.06 6.55
C HIS A 425 -9.05 18.59 6.38
N PHE A 426 -9.55 17.96 5.31
CA PHE A 426 -9.27 16.57 5.00
C PHE A 426 -9.11 16.34 3.49
N ILE A 427 -8.07 15.58 3.13
CA ILE A 427 -7.78 15.20 1.74
C ILE A 427 -7.57 13.69 1.71
N VAL A 428 -8.05 13.06 0.66
CA VAL A 428 -7.81 11.63 0.39
C VAL A 428 -6.87 11.51 -0.80
N THR A 429 -5.88 10.64 -0.70
CA THR A 429 -4.95 10.34 -1.79
C THR A 429 -4.87 8.83 -2.05
N SER A 430 -3.98 8.39 -2.92
CA SER A 430 -3.84 6.97 -3.25
C SER A 430 -5.03 6.41 -4.03
N ARG A 431 -5.28 5.11 -3.94
CA ARG A 431 -6.32 4.38 -4.69
C ARG A 431 -7.75 4.71 -4.28
N SER A 432 -7.92 5.35 -3.14
CA SER A 432 -9.25 5.68 -2.59
C SER A 432 -10.04 6.72 -3.41
N ASN A 433 -9.49 7.21 -4.53
CA ASN A 433 -10.03 8.36 -5.25
C ASN A 433 -10.53 8.08 -6.65
N ILE A 434 -10.13 6.99 -7.27
CA ILE A 434 -10.43 6.71 -8.66
C ILE A 434 -11.32 5.50 -8.76
N ARG A 435 -12.42 5.65 -9.49
CA ARG A 435 -13.29 4.55 -9.91
C ARG A 435 -12.87 4.10 -11.30
N CYS A 436 -12.41 2.92 -11.39
CA CYS A 436 -12.31 2.18 -12.64
C CYS A 436 -12.74 0.75 -12.39
#